data_776c420577f9337be2e6ce954c8069c6
#
_entry.id   776c420577f9337be2e6ce954c8069c6
#
_cell.length_a   1.000
_cell.length_b   1.000
_cell.length_c   1.000
_cell.angle_alpha   90.00
_cell.angle_beta   90.00
_cell.angle_gamma   90.00
#
_symmetry.space_group_name_H-M   'P 1'
#
loop_
_entity.id
_entity.type
_entity.pdbx_description
1 polymer ?
#
loop_
_entity_poly.entity_id
_entity_poly.type
_entity_poly.pdbx_seq_one_letter_code
_entity_poly.pdbx_strand_id
1 'polypeptide(L)'
;CPMLFQNMNPRWLRIFYNAAYENHKSEIEDISEEYGRYIRVQCFSAGLGYCACIVNDISKQMLTERFKSELYANISHEIRTPMNAIAGMLSLMYIHLEEPDKLEQYLEKIADYGDELLNILDKVLDMSQIELGKVTLADQLFDMTEMIEYVAAQLQPESTAKRQQVKIISDGLVHKKVVGDRGRIQQILQYLMENSVKFTPEQGMITVTLTERAAQDGKSCYVMEVKDNGMGIEPEFMEYLYEPFCRSERVKKAHIPGCGLGLKIVNSIVKMMRGSIDVETDIQHGTSVTVMIELPYMDE
;
A
#
# COMPACT_ATOMS: atom_id res chain seq x y z
N CYS A 1 14.74 46.16 11.69
CA CYS A 1 15.39 45.89 10.38
C CYS A 1 14.39 46.03 9.25
N PRO A 2 14.39 47.11 8.45
CA PRO A 2 13.43 47.30 7.37
C PRO A 2 13.59 46.34 6.20
N MET A 3 14.72 45.66 6.05
CA MET A 3 15.01 44.80 4.90
C MET A 3 14.40 43.40 4.96
N LEU A 4 14.00 42.89 6.13
CA LEU A 4 13.42 41.55 6.28
C LEU A 4 11.93 41.48 5.90
N PHE A 5 11.26 42.61 5.69
CA PHE A 5 9.81 42.69 5.52
C PHE A 5 9.35 43.14 4.13
N GLN A 6 10.26 43.44 3.20
CA GLN A 6 9.92 44.01 1.88
C GLN A 6 9.11 43.07 0.96
N ASN A 7 9.14 41.75 1.22
CA ASN A 7 8.39 40.73 0.43
C ASN A 7 7.47 39.86 1.30
N MET A 8 7.15 40.30 2.52
CA MET A 8 6.35 39.47 3.41
C MET A 8 4.85 39.62 3.10
N ASN A 9 4.14 38.52 3.06
CA ASN A 9 2.70 38.49 2.89
C ASN A 9 2.00 39.38 3.93
N PRO A 10 1.06 40.26 3.55
CA PRO A 10 0.36 41.19 4.45
C PRO A 10 -0.31 40.50 5.67
N ARG A 11 -0.68 39.23 5.56
CA ARG A 11 -1.19 38.43 6.68
C ARG A 11 -0.20 38.32 7.82
N TRP A 12 1.08 38.10 7.53
CA TRP A 12 2.16 37.98 8.53
C TRP A 12 2.41 39.27 9.26
N LEU A 13 2.43 40.40 8.54
CA LEU A 13 2.62 41.72 9.13
C LEU A 13 1.53 42.03 10.16
N ARG A 14 0.29 41.70 9.88
CA ARG A 14 -0.84 41.90 10.80
C ARG A 14 -0.69 41.07 12.08
N ILE A 15 -0.23 39.85 11.99
CA ILE A 15 -0.03 38.96 13.14
C ILE A 15 1.10 39.50 14.03
N PHE A 16 2.22 39.91 13.44
CA PHE A 16 3.32 40.48 14.19
C PHE A 16 2.93 41.81 14.84
N TYR A 17 2.17 42.64 14.14
CA TYR A 17 1.66 43.90 14.69
C TYR A 17 0.74 43.66 15.90
N ASN A 18 -0.23 42.81 15.78
CA ASN A 18 -1.16 42.46 16.85
C ASN A 18 -0.41 41.89 18.08
N ALA A 19 0.56 41.02 17.86
CA ALA A 19 1.38 40.50 18.94
C ALA A 19 2.23 41.57 19.63
N ALA A 20 2.85 42.50 18.85
CA ALA A 20 3.75 43.50 19.38
C ALA A 20 3.05 44.68 20.10
N TYR A 21 1.86 45.08 19.62
CA TYR A 21 1.21 46.32 20.09
C TYR A 21 -0.12 46.04 20.79
N GLU A 22 -0.83 44.98 20.46
CA GLU A 22 -2.15 44.66 21.03
C GLU A 22 -2.08 43.56 22.11
N ASN A 23 -0.87 43.05 22.40
CA ASN A 23 -0.63 41.97 23.36
C ASN A 23 -1.49 40.70 23.06
N HIS A 24 -1.77 40.45 21.78
CA HIS A 24 -2.63 39.37 21.35
C HIS A 24 -1.76 38.19 20.88
N LYS A 25 -1.93 37.03 21.54
CA LYS A 25 -1.30 35.80 21.08
C LYS A 25 -2.00 35.34 19.78
N SER A 26 -1.21 35.19 18.73
CA SER A 26 -1.70 34.76 17.42
C SER A 26 -0.96 33.52 16.93
N GLU A 27 -1.65 32.66 16.25
CA GLU A 27 -1.09 31.46 15.62
C GLU A 27 -1.54 31.41 14.16
N ILE A 28 -0.63 31.05 13.28
CA ILE A 28 -0.90 30.84 11.85
C ILE A 28 -0.16 29.61 11.35
N GLU A 29 -0.84 28.87 10.49
CA GLU A 29 -0.25 27.81 9.69
C GLU A 29 -0.21 28.27 8.24
N ASP A 30 0.93 28.15 7.58
CA ASP A 30 1.12 28.59 6.21
C ASP A 30 2.25 27.77 5.54
N ILE A 31 2.35 27.89 4.23
CA ILE A 31 3.46 27.35 3.46
C ILE A 31 4.53 28.43 3.38
N SER A 32 5.73 28.11 3.86
CA SER A 32 6.89 28.97 3.61
C SER A 32 7.29 28.88 2.14
N GLU A 33 7.05 29.93 1.36
CA GLU A 33 7.43 29.99 -0.06
C GLU A 33 8.95 29.85 -0.25
N GLU A 34 9.73 30.30 0.73
CA GLU A 34 11.20 30.26 0.68
C GLU A 34 11.75 28.84 0.86
N TYR A 35 11.10 28.01 1.70
CA TYR A 35 11.59 26.67 2.05
C TYR A 35 10.70 25.54 1.52
N GLY A 36 9.53 25.87 0.94
CA GLY A 36 8.56 24.88 0.47
C GLY A 36 8.00 23.98 1.57
N ARG A 37 7.98 24.48 2.83
CA ARG A 37 7.59 23.71 4.02
C ARG A 37 6.35 24.27 4.67
N TYR A 38 5.53 23.39 5.26
CA TYR A 38 4.45 23.81 6.14
C TYR A 38 5.02 24.23 7.49
N ILE A 39 4.75 25.47 7.89
CA ILE A 39 5.20 26.02 9.17
C ILE A 39 4.02 26.49 9.99
N ARG A 40 4.11 26.29 11.30
CA ARG A 40 3.23 26.88 12.30
C ARG A 40 4.01 27.94 13.03
N VAL A 41 3.52 29.18 12.98
CA VAL A 41 4.14 30.31 13.66
C VAL A 41 3.22 30.79 14.75
N GLN A 42 3.72 30.77 15.98
CA GLN A 42 3.07 31.32 17.16
C GLN A 42 3.78 32.61 17.55
N CYS A 43 3.01 33.70 17.60
CA CYS A 43 3.53 35.03 17.96
C CYS A 43 2.91 35.46 19.28
N PHE A 44 3.74 36.05 20.15
CA PHE A 44 3.35 36.62 21.43
C PHE A 44 4.12 37.89 21.72
N SER A 45 3.56 38.74 22.56
CA SER A 45 4.23 40.01 22.95
C SER A 45 5.48 39.72 23.76
N ALA A 46 6.56 40.41 23.41
CA ALA A 46 7.83 40.37 24.14
C ALA A 46 8.17 41.75 24.79
N GLY A 47 7.18 42.62 24.86
CA GLY A 47 7.28 43.99 25.34
C GLY A 47 6.79 45.01 24.32
N LEU A 48 6.70 46.27 24.68
CA LEU A 48 6.12 47.33 23.83
C LEU A 48 6.89 47.44 22.50
N GLY A 49 6.22 47.15 21.38
CA GLY A 49 6.79 47.22 20.05
C GLY A 49 7.62 45.99 19.65
N TYR A 50 7.67 44.92 20.48
CA TYR A 50 8.40 43.68 20.20
C TYR A 50 7.48 42.51 20.25
N CYS A 51 7.66 41.58 19.32
CA CYS A 51 7.05 40.25 19.37
C CYS A 51 8.13 39.17 19.30
N ALA A 52 7.86 38.05 19.98
CA ALA A 52 8.64 36.83 19.83
C ALA A 52 7.79 35.82 19.06
N CYS A 53 8.45 35.03 18.21
CA CYS A 53 7.78 34.03 17.40
C CYS A 53 8.47 32.68 17.58
N ILE A 54 7.65 31.64 17.75
CA ILE A 54 8.08 30.25 17.68
C ILE A 54 7.67 29.72 16.32
N VAL A 55 8.62 29.22 15.54
CA VAL A 55 8.39 28.64 14.24
C VAL A 55 8.63 27.14 14.33
N ASN A 56 7.58 26.35 14.08
CA ASN A 56 7.64 24.90 14.04
C ASN A 56 7.44 24.42 12.61
N ASP A 57 8.30 23.53 12.14
CA ASP A 57 8.07 22.78 10.90
C ASP A 57 7.01 21.71 11.18
N ILE A 58 5.84 21.88 10.57
CA ILE A 58 4.70 20.95 10.69
C ILE A 58 4.49 20.14 9.40
N SER A 59 5.45 20.14 8.47
CA SER A 59 5.32 19.47 7.17
C SER A 59 4.98 18.00 7.34
N LYS A 60 5.66 17.30 8.25
CA LYS A 60 5.40 15.90 8.54
C LYS A 60 3.99 15.68 9.10
N GLN A 61 3.53 16.55 9.99
CA GLN A 61 2.18 16.46 10.57
C GLN A 61 1.12 16.71 9.51
N MET A 62 1.26 17.77 8.71
CA MET A 62 0.32 18.12 7.63
C MET A 62 0.25 17.06 6.55
N LEU A 63 1.40 16.50 6.15
CA LEU A 63 1.44 15.38 5.22
C LEU A 63 0.71 14.16 5.79
N THR A 64 0.91 13.86 7.07
CA THR A 64 0.21 12.74 7.75
C THR A 64 -1.30 12.96 7.82
N GLU A 65 -1.75 14.18 8.12
CA GLU A 65 -3.18 14.51 8.18
C GLU A 65 -3.85 14.50 6.80
N ARG A 66 -3.20 15.04 5.79
CA ARG A 66 -3.66 14.95 4.40
C ARG A 66 -3.76 13.50 3.95
N PHE A 67 -2.71 12.73 4.21
CA PHE A 67 -2.67 11.31 3.93
C PHE A 67 -3.84 10.56 4.59
N LYS A 68 -4.11 10.81 5.90
CA LYS A 68 -5.26 10.21 6.59
C LYS A 68 -6.59 10.61 5.95
N SER A 69 -6.74 11.88 5.57
CA SER A 69 -7.96 12.36 4.94
C SER A 69 -8.21 11.72 3.57
N GLU A 70 -7.18 11.62 2.74
CA GLU A 70 -7.23 10.94 1.44
C GLU A 70 -7.47 9.42 1.61
N LEU A 71 -6.83 8.80 2.60
CA LEU A 71 -7.06 7.42 3.00
C LEU A 71 -8.54 7.16 3.29
N TYR A 72 -9.16 7.96 4.18
CA TYR A 72 -10.57 7.80 4.52
C TYR A 72 -11.51 8.04 3.34
N ALA A 73 -11.21 9.01 2.49
CA ALA A 73 -12.01 9.28 1.29
C ALA A 73 -11.95 8.09 0.31
N ASN A 74 -10.77 7.53 0.10
CA ASN A 74 -10.56 6.39 -0.80
C ASN A 74 -11.19 5.10 -0.24
N ILE A 75 -11.03 4.81 1.05
CA ILE A 75 -11.70 3.69 1.72
C ILE A 75 -13.22 3.81 1.56
N SER A 76 -13.77 4.99 1.82
CA SER A 76 -15.21 5.21 1.70
C SER A 76 -15.72 4.96 0.28
N HIS A 77 -14.92 5.31 -0.74
CA HIS A 77 -15.27 5.04 -2.14
C HIS A 77 -15.21 3.55 -2.46
N GLU A 78 -14.11 2.88 -2.07
CA GLU A 78 -13.89 1.45 -2.34
C GLU A 78 -14.92 0.55 -1.61
N ILE A 79 -15.37 0.94 -0.41
CA ILE A 79 -16.44 0.26 0.32
C ILE A 79 -17.81 0.50 -0.32
N ARG A 80 -18.07 1.73 -0.80
CA ARG A 80 -19.38 2.10 -1.36
C ARG A 80 -19.72 1.32 -2.63
N THR A 81 -18.72 1.02 -3.45
CA THR A 81 -18.92 0.32 -4.74
C THR A 81 -19.52 -1.07 -4.55
N PRO A 82 -18.89 -2.01 -3.80
CA PRO A 82 -19.47 -3.34 -3.56
C PRO A 82 -20.78 -3.26 -2.75
N MET A 83 -20.90 -2.34 -1.79
CA MET A 83 -22.16 -2.16 -1.05
C MET A 83 -23.33 -1.76 -1.97
N ASN A 84 -23.11 -0.83 -2.90
CA ASN A 84 -24.13 -0.44 -3.87
C ASN A 84 -24.47 -1.58 -4.83
N ALA A 85 -23.49 -2.39 -5.21
CA ALA A 85 -23.71 -3.57 -6.03
C ALA A 85 -24.57 -4.61 -5.29
N ILE A 86 -24.28 -4.91 -4.03
CA ILE A 86 -25.09 -5.78 -3.16
C ILE A 86 -26.52 -5.25 -3.07
N ALA A 87 -26.70 -3.97 -2.74
CA ALA A 87 -28.03 -3.34 -2.65
C ALA A 87 -28.81 -3.41 -3.99
N GLY A 88 -28.11 -3.22 -5.11
CA GLY A 88 -28.67 -3.35 -6.45
C GLY A 88 -29.11 -4.79 -6.76
N MET A 89 -28.29 -5.80 -6.43
CA MET A 89 -28.65 -7.21 -6.62
C MET A 89 -29.85 -7.60 -5.74
N LEU A 90 -29.90 -7.18 -4.48
CA LEU A 90 -31.08 -7.38 -3.62
C LEU A 90 -32.34 -6.76 -4.23
N SER A 91 -32.24 -5.58 -4.80
CA SER A 91 -33.39 -4.93 -5.47
C SER A 91 -33.85 -5.71 -6.70
N LEU A 92 -32.91 -6.25 -7.48
CA LEU A 92 -33.21 -7.11 -8.64
C LEU A 92 -33.85 -8.44 -8.22
N MET A 93 -33.42 -9.04 -7.11
CA MET A 93 -34.03 -10.24 -6.57
C MET A 93 -35.53 -10.05 -6.26
N TYR A 94 -35.89 -8.89 -5.69
CA TYR A 94 -37.31 -8.57 -5.43
C TYR A 94 -38.15 -8.50 -6.71
N ILE A 95 -37.55 -8.11 -7.84
CA ILE A 95 -38.24 -8.00 -9.12
C ILE A 95 -38.38 -9.39 -9.79
N HIS A 96 -37.40 -10.28 -9.57
CA HIS A 96 -37.31 -11.58 -10.22
C HIS A 96 -37.56 -12.78 -9.30
N LEU A 97 -38.43 -12.62 -8.27
CA LEU A 97 -38.72 -13.65 -7.27
C LEU A 97 -39.23 -14.98 -7.86
N GLU A 98 -39.84 -14.95 -9.03
CA GLU A 98 -40.37 -16.13 -9.70
C GLU A 98 -39.36 -16.77 -10.70
N GLU A 99 -38.13 -16.26 -10.78
CA GLU A 99 -37.09 -16.73 -11.69
C GLU A 99 -35.90 -17.33 -10.94
N PRO A 100 -35.92 -18.64 -10.57
CA PRO A 100 -34.89 -19.23 -9.71
C PRO A 100 -33.46 -19.08 -10.23
N ASP A 101 -33.25 -19.26 -11.54
CA ASP A 101 -31.93 -19.16 -12.18
C ASP A 101 -31.32 -17.76 -12.04
N LYS A 102 -32.15 -16.72 -12.08
CA LYS A 102 -31.69 -15.34 -11.85
C LYS A 102 -31.39 -15.07 -10.38
N LEU A 103 -32.20 -15.63 -9.49
CA LEU A 103 -31.97 -15.51 -8.05
C LEU A 103 -30.62 -16.11 -7.65
N GLU A 104 -30.31 -17.31 -8.18
CA GLU A 104 -29.02 -17.97 -7.93
C GLU A 104 -27.85 -17.08 -8.42
N GLN A 105 -27.92 -16.54 -9.62
CA GLN A 105 -26.91 -15.63 -10.17
C GLN A 105 -26.74 -14.36 -9.33
N TYR A 106 -27.83 -13.80 -8.78
CA TYR A 106 -27.75 -12.61 -7.92
C TYR A 106 -27.15 -12.97 -6.57
N LEU A 107 -27.46 -14.13 -6.00
CA LEU A 107 -26.88 -14.60 -4.73
C LEU A 107 -25.38 -14.84 -4.87
N GLU A 108 -24.91 -15.47 -5.95
CA GLU A 108 -23.48 -15.63 -6.24
C GLU A 108 -22.78 -14.28 -6.29
N LYS A 109 -23.33 -13.31 -7.03
CA LYS A 109 -22.75 -11.97 -7.11
C LYS A 109 -22.73 -11.23 -5.77
N ILE A 110 -23.76 -11.42 -4.93
CA ILE A 110 -23.78 -10.84 -3.57
C ILE A 110 -22.66 -11.44 -2.73
N ALA A 111 -22.44 -12.76 -2.83
CA ALA A 111 -21.35 -13.43 -2.14
C ALA A 111 -19.99 -12.88 -2.60
N ASP A 112 -19.74 -12.79 -3.92
CA ASP A 112 -18.51 -12.23 -4.50
C ASP A 112 -18.22 -10.80 -4.00
N TYR A 113 -19.24 -9.92 -4.02
CA TYR A 113 -19.08 -8.55 -3.51
C TYR A 113 -18.90 -8.48 -1.99
N GLY A 114 -19.48 -9.44 -1.26
CA GLY A 114 -19.26 -9.61 0.17
C GLY A 114 -17.81 -9.95 0.49
N ASP A 115 -17.24 -10.91 -0.24
CA ASP A 115 -15.84 -11.31 -0.11
C ASP A 115 -14.88 -10.18 -0.52
N GLU A 116 -15.20 -9.43 -1.58
CA GLU A 116 -14.45 -8.23 -1.97
C GLU A 116 -14.43 -7.19 -0.85
N LEU A 117 -15.58 -6.93 -0.20
CA LEU A 117 -15.70 -5.98 0.90
C LEU A 117 -14.86 -6.42 2.11
N LEU A 118 -14.90 -7.69 2.50
CA LEU A 118 -14.09 -8.25 3.58
C LEU A 118 -12.59 -8.10 3.26
N ASN A 119 -12.18 -8.40 2.03
CA ASN A 119 -10.78 -8.26 1.60
C ASN A 119 -10.29 -6.81 1.67
N ILE A 120 -11.14 -5.83 1.30
CA ILE A 120 -10.82 -4.40 1.46
C ILE A 120 -10.64 -4.05 2.93
N LEU A 121 -11.56 -4.50 3.79
CA LEU A 121 -11.53 -4.23 5.22
C LEU A 121 -10.26 -4.79 5.88
N ASP A 122 -9.91 -6.04 5.57
CA ASP A 122 -8.71 -6.69 6.09
C ASP A 122 -7.43 -5.95 5.66
N LYS A 123 -7.34 -5.52 4.40
CA LYS A 123 -6.21 -4.72 3.90
C LYS A 123 -6.10 -3.37 4.61
N VAL A 124 -7.21 -2.72 4.90
CA VAL A 124 -7.25 -1.45 5.64
C VAL A 124 -6.82 -1.64 7.10
N LEU A 125 -7.30 -2.71 7.75
CA LEU A 125 -6.93 -3.04 9.13
C LEU A 125 -5.44 -3.37 9.24
N ASP A 126 -4.92 -4.20 8.33
CA ASP A 126 -3.49 -4.51 8.27
C ASP A 126 -2.64 -3.25 8.09
N MET A 127 -3.00 -2.41 7.13
CA MET A 127 -2.30 -1.15 6.89
C MET A 127 -2.29 -0.25 8.12
N SER A 128 -3.45 -0.13 8.79
CA SER A 128 -3.58 0.65 10.03
C SER A 128 -2.68 0.12 11.15
N GLN A 129 -2.64 -1.21 11.35
CA GLN A 129 -1.80 -1.83 12.38
C GLN A 129 -0.31 -1.63 12.11
N ILE A 130 0.09 -1.75 10.83
CA ILE A 130 1.47 -1.54 10.40
C ILE A 130 1.90 -0.08 10.64
N GLU A 131 1.07 0.90 10.24
CA GLU A 131 1.40 2.32 10.40
C GLU A 131 1.46 2.77 11.86
N LEU A 132 0.63 2.18 12.72
CA LEU A 132 0.65 2.44 14.16
C LEU A 132 1.84 1.76 14.87
N GLY A 133 2.66 0.99 14.14
CA GLY A 133 3.78 0.25 14.73
C GLY A 133 3.35 -0.82 15.73
N LYS A 134 2.09 -1.31 15.63
CA LYS A 134 1.53 -2.31 16.55
C LYS A 134 1.84 -3.75 16.13
N VAL A 135 2.39 -3.93 14.95
CA VAL A 135 2.76 -5.25 14.44
C VAL A 135 4.10 -5.66 15.03
N THR A 136 4.11 -6.79 15.72
CA THR A 136 5.33 -7.47 16.17
C THR A 136 5.54 -8.69 15.30
N LEU A 137 6.75 -8.86 14.76
CA LEU A 137 7.08 -10.03 13.96
C LEU A 137 7.17 -11.26 14.86
N ALA A 138 6.63 -12.38 14.37
CA ALA A 138 6.70 -13.66 15.03
C ALA A 138 7.92 -14.47 14.54
N ASP A 139 8.57 -15.22 15.44
CA ASP A 139 9.60 -16.18 15.07
C ASP A 139 9.00 -17.59 15.07
N GLN A 140 8.77 -18.13 13.89
CA GLN A 140 8.23 -19.48 13.67
C GLN A 140 9.15 -20.26 12.75
N LEU A 141 9.33 -21.53 13.02
CA LEU A 141 10.01 -22.45 12.10
C LEU A 141 9.02 -22.91 11.03
N PHE A 142 9.38 -22.75 9.76
CA PHE A 142 8.55 -23.20 8.63
C PHE A 142 9.41 -23.55 7.41
N ASP A 143 8.82 -24.27 6.47
CA ASP A 143 9.42 -24.60 5.18
C ASP A 143 8.98 -23.57 4.13
N MET A 144 9.97 -22.93 3.49
CA MET A 144 9.75 -21.91 2.46
C MET A 144 9.11 -22.50 1.20
N THR A 145 9.48 -23.73 0.83
CA THR A 145 8.95 -24.38 -0.36
C THR A 145 7.47 -24.73 -0.17
N GLU A 146 7.12 -25.36 0.95
CA GLU A 146 5.73 -25.68 1.29
C GLU A 146 4.85 -24.42 1.34
N MET A 147 5.38 -23.31 1.86
CA MET A 147 4.65 -22.05 1.95
C MET A 147 4.35 -21.47 0.56
N ILE A 148 5.32 -21.48 -0.36
CA ILE A 148 5.11 -20.97 -1.73
C ILE A 148 4.10 -21.85 -2.49
N GLU A 149 4.23 -23.18 -2.38
CA GLU A 149 3.28 -24.12 -2.98
C GLU A 149 1.86 -23.92 -2.46
N TYR A 150 1.72 -23.67 -1.16
CA TYR A 150 0.43 -23.35 -0.55
C TYR A 150 -0.19 -22.07 -1.14
N VAL A 151 0.57 -20.99 -1.26
CA VAL A 151 0.09 -19.71 -1.83
C VAL A 151 -0.29 -19.90 -3.31
N ALA A 152 0.52 -20.62 -4.08
CA ALA A 152 0.22 -20.90 -5.48
C ALA A 152 -1.05 -21.73 -5.66
N ALA A 153 -1.26 -22.72 -4.79
CA ALA A 153 -2.48 -23.54 -4.81
C ALA A 153 -3.74 -22.71 -4.53
N GLN A 154 -3.67 -21.72 -3.65
CA GLN A 154 -4.81 -20.83 -3.38
C GLN A 154 -5.21 -19.99 -4.60
N LEU A 155 -4.25 -19.58 -5.43
CA LEU A 155 -4.49 -18.76 -6.62
C LEU A 155 -4.77 -19.57 -7.90
N GLN A 156 -4.70 -20.91 -7.80
CA GLN A 156 -4.94 -21.79 -8.92
C GLN A 156 -6.33 -21.62 -9.57
N PRO A 157 -7.44 -21.44 -8.83
CA PRO A 157 -8.75 -21.25 -9.45
C PRO A 157 -8.79 -20.03 -10.37
N GLU A 158 -8.27 -18.89 -9.92
CA GLU A 158 -8.26 -17.65 -10.69
C GLU A 158 -7.34 -17.73 -11.91
N SER A 159 -6.12 -18.27 -11.73
CA SER A 159 -5.17 -18.44 -12.83
C SER A 159 -5.70 -19.45 -13.87
N THR A 160 -6.39 -20.51 -13.43
CA THR A 160 -7.02 -21.50 -14.34
C THR A 160 -8.17 -20.87 -15.12
N ALA A 161 -9.02 -20.05 -14.49
CA ALA A 161 -10.09 -19.33 -15.16
C ALA A 161 -9.58 -18.46 -16.32
N LYS A 162 -8.40 -17.85 -16.13
CA LYS A 162 -7.68 -17.08 -17.17
C LYS A 162 -6.76 -17.93 -18.06
N ARG A 163 -6.71 -19.25 -17.87
CA ARG A 163 -5.79 -20.16 -18.59
C ARG A 163 -4.32 -19.74 -18.50
N GLN A 164 -3.94 -19.08 -17.41
CA GLN A 164 -2.58 -18.64 -17.17
C GLN A 164 -1.69 -19.82 -16.74
N GLN A 165 -0.40 -19.75 -17.08
CA GLN A 165 0.60 -20.71 -16.65
C GLN A 165 1.36 -20.16 -15.45
N VAL A 166 1.24 -20.84 -14.30
CA VAL A 166 2.00 -20.48 -13.09
C VAL A 166 3.12 -21.51 -12.93
N LYS A 167 4.37 -21.03 -12.89
CA LYS A 167 5.57 -21.84 -12.71
C LYS A 167 6.26 -21.47 -11.41
N ILE A 168 6.58 -22.46 -10.57
CA ILE A 168 7.37 -22.29 -9.35
C ILE A 168 8.77 -22.88 -9.60
N ILE A 169 9.80 -22.12 -9.22
CA ILE A 169 11.21 -22.52 -9.32
C ILE A 169 11.84 -22.31 -7.95
N SER A 170 12.21 -23.38 -7.27
CA SER A 170 12.83 -23.35 -5.94
C SER A 170 14.14 -24.17 -5.86
N ASP A 171 14.68 -24.54 -7.00
CA ASP A 171 15.89 -25.41 -7.08
C ASP A 171 17.15 -24.75 -6.52
N GLY A 172 17.12 -23.43 -6.26
CA GLY A 172 18.24 -22.65 -5.71
C GLY A 172 18.28 -22.57 -4.19
N LEU A 173 17.44 -23.31 -3.47
CA LEU A 173 17.44 -23.34 -2.00
C LEU A 173 18.35 -24.43 -1.47
N VAL A 174 19.25 -24.05 -0.58
CA VAL A 174 20.08 -24.97 0.23
C VAL A 174 19.37 -25.27 1.54
N HIS A 175 18.88 -24.24 2.23
CA HIS A 175 18.18 -24.37 3.50
C HIS A 175 16.70 -24.03 3.32
N LYS A 176 15.84 -25.05 3.37
CA LYS A 176 14.38 -24.86 3.19
C LYS A 176 13.69 -24.43 4.47
N LYS A 177 14.20 -24.89 5.63
CA LYS A 177 13.62 -24.58 6.95
C LYS A 177 14.22 -23.31 7.50
N VAL A 178 13.38 -22.33 7.75
CA VAL A 178 13.75 -20.99 8.20
C VAL A 178 12.98 -20.57 9.43
N VAL A 179 13.55 -19.64 10.19
CA VAL A 179 12.88 -19.03 11.34
C VAL A 179 12.49 -17.59 10.98
N GLY A 180 11.21 -17.26 11.10
CA GLY A 180 10.69 -15.93 10.81
C GLY A 180 9.17 -15.87 10.90
N ASP A 181 8.61 -14.74 10.51
CA ASP A 181 7.15 -14.57 10.48
C ASP A 181 6.55 -15.17 9.20
N ARG A 182 6.16 -16.46 9.30
CA ARG A 182 5.52 -17.19 8.21
C ARG A 182 4.34 -16.44 7.64
N GLY A 183 3.46 -15.90 8.50
CA GLY A 183 2.23 -15.23 8.06
C GLY A 183 2.53 -13.98 7.24
N ARG A 184 3.51 -13.19 7.64
CA ARG A 184 3.90 -11.97 6.92
C ARG A 184 4.62 -12.28 5.60
N ILE A 185 5.48 -13.29 5.57
CA ILE A 185 6.14 -13.71 4.32
C ILE A 185 5.11 -14.31 3.35
N GLN A 186 4.18 -15.12 3.84
CA GLN A 186 3.07 -15.62 3.05
C GLN A 186 2.24 -14.47 2.47
N GLN A 187 1.93 -13.46 3.25
CA GLN A 187 1.18 -12.27 2.83
C GLN A 187 1.92 -11.48 1.73
N ILE A 188 3.24 -11.33 1.82
CA ILE A 188 4.05 -10.74 0.75
C ILE A 188 3.83 -11.50 -0.57
N LEU A 189 4.05 -12.81 -0.55
CA LEU A 189 3.90 -13.64 -1.75
C LEU A 189 2.49 -13.61 -2.30
N GLN A 190 1.49 -13.68 -1.44
CA GLN A 190 0.08 -13.63 -1.83
C GLN A 190 -0.23 -12.35 -2.59
N TYR A 191 0.11 -11.17 -2.04
CA TYR A 191 -0.15 -9.89 -2.72
C TYR A 191 0.61 -9.74 -4.04
N LEU A 192 1.86 -10.23 -4.12
CA LEU A 192 2.63 -10.18 -5.36
C LEU A 192 2.02 -11.10 -6.42
N MET A 193 1.64 -12.31 -6.05
CA MET A 193 1.03 -13.28 -6.97
C MET A 193 -0.40 -12.87 -7.37
N GLU A 194 -1.23 -12.35 -6.44
CA GLU A 194 -2.55 -11.77 -6.76
C GLU A 194 -2.42 -10.67 -7.82
N ASN A 195 -1.43 -9.77 -7.66
CA ASN A 195 -1.18 -8.74 -8.65
C ASN A 195 -0.79 -9.33 -10.01
N SER A 196 0.11 -10.32 -10.03
CA SER A 196 0.52 -10.97 -11.28
C SER A 196 -0.66 -11.67 -11.97
N VAL A 197 -1.47 -12.44 -11.24
CA VAL A 197 -2.70 -13.08 -11.80
C VAL A 197 -3.65 -12.03 -12.36
N LYS A 198 -3.81 -10.93 -11.67
CA LYS A 198 -4.73 -9.85 -12.00
C LYS A 198 -4.33 -9.10 -13.26
N PHE A 199 -3.05 -8.72 -13.37
CA PHE A 199 -2.53 -7.87 -14.44
C PHE A 199 -1.97 -8.63 -15.66
N THR A 200 -1.85 -9.94 -15.55
CA THR A 200 -1.48 -10.81 -16.66
C THR A 200 -2.73 -11.15 -17.50
N PRO A 201 -2.64 -11.07 -18.84
CA PRO A 201 -3.74 -11.42 -19.72
C PRO A 201 -4.06 -12.94 -19.69
N GLU A 202 -5.16 -13.32 -20.33
CA GLU A 202 -5.44 -14.73 -20.57
C GLU A 202 -4.28 -15.40 -21.31
N GLN A 203 -4.01 -16.68 -20.95
CA GLN A 203 -2.91 -17.48 -21.48
C GLN A 203 -1.51 -16.91 -21.19
N GLY A 204 -1.39 -15.92 -20.31
CA GLY A 204 -0.11 -15.36 -19.91
C GLY A 204 0.67 -16.29 -18.97
N MET A 205 1.88 -15.88 -18.63
CA MET A 205 2.82 -16.66 -17.82
C MET A 205 3.21 -15.88 -16.55
N ILE A 206 3.21 -16.58 -15.42
CA ILE A 206 3.65 -16.07 -14.13
C ILE A 206 4.73 -17.04 -13.62
N THR A 207 5.87 -16.51 -13.22
CA THR A 207 6.97 -17.31 -12.67
C THR A 207 7.29 -16.81 -11.27
N VAL A 208 7.28 -17.72 -10.31
CA VAL A 208 7.72 -17.47 -8.94
C VAL A 208 9.05 -18.17 -8.73
N THR A 209 10.10 -17.40 -8.49
CA THR A 209 11.45 -17.94 -8.27
C THR A 209 11.86 -17.69 -6.83
N LEU A 210 12.34 -18.72 -6.16
CA LEU A 210 12.93 -18.63 -4.84
C LEU A 210 14.37 -19.10 -4.89
N THR A 211 15.29 -18.21 -4.54
CA THR A 211 16.72 -18.52 -4.47
C THR A 211 17.29 -18.10 -3.12
N GLU A 212 18.37 -18.74 -2.74
CA GLU A 212 19.09 -18.46 -1.52
C GLU A 212 20.49 -17.93 -1.85
N ARG A 213 20.90 -16.90 -1.14
CA ARG A 213 22.25 -16.35 -1.19
C ARG A 213 22.86 -16.44 0.20
N ALA A 214 24.11 -16.84 0.30
CA ALA A 214 24.80 -16.87 1.57
C ALA A 214 24.82 -15.48 2.22
N ALA A 215 24.46 -15.41 3.49
CA ALA A 215 24.61 -14.26 4.36
C ALA A 215 25.58 -14.59 5.48
N GLN A 216 25.75 -13.71 6.46
CA GLN A 216 26.63 -13.91 7.59
C GLN A 216 25.82 -14.34 8.84
N ASP A 217 26.53 -14.81 9.86
CA ASP A 217 25.98 -15.06 11.20
C ASP A 217 24.81 -16.08 11.28
N GLY A 218 24.90 -17.18 10.52
CA GLY A 218 23.86 -18.24 10.56
C GLY A 218 22.53 -17.84 9.94
N LYS A 219 22.57 -16.87 9.03
CA LYS A 219 21.43 -16.42 8.22
C LYS A 219 21.72 -16.64 6.76
N SER A 220 20.65 -16.75 5.99
CA SER A 220 20.69 -16.70 4.52
C SER A 220 19.77 -15.59 4.01
N CYS A 221 20.16 -15.00 2.90
CA CYS A 221 19.32 -14.03 2.18
C CYS A 221 18.43 -14.78 1.19
N TYR A 222 17.13 -14.80 1.47
CA TYR A 222 16.12 -15.41 0.61
C TYR A 222 15.63 -14.37 -0.38
N VAL A 223 15.74 -14.69 -1.65
CA VAL A 223 15.31 -13.84 -2.77
C VAL A 223 14.08 -14.46 -3.39
N MET A 224 12.95 -13.77 -3.26
CA MET A 224 11.66 -14.13 -3.82
C MET A 224 11.36 -13.23 -5.01
N GLU A 225 11.33 -13.77 -6.20
CA GLU A 225 10.97 -13.06 -7.43
C GLU A 225 9.62 -13.54 -7.93
N VAL A 226 8.70 -12.62 -8.18
CA VAL A 226 7.44 -12.88 -8.88
C VAL A 226 7.46 -12.10 -10.18
N LYS A 227 7.51 -12.82 -11.28
CA LYS A 227 7.62 -12.27 -12.64
C LYS A 227 6.42 -12.66 -13.48
N ASP A 228 5.84 -11.70 -14.15
CA ASP A 228 4.73 -11.89 -15.09
C ASP A 228 5.04 -11.30 -16.47
N ASN A 229 4.31 -11.71 -17.49
CA ASN A 229 4.33 -11.11 -18.82
C ASN A 229 3.06 -10.27 -19.07
N GLY A 230 2.61 -9.56 -18.06
CA GLY A 230 1.42 -8.73 -18.06
C GLY A 230 1.57 -7.39 -18.75
N MET A 231 0.69 -6.47 -18.40
CA MET A 231 0.59 -5.16 -19.01
C MET A 231 1.76 -4.22 -18.70
N GLY A 232 2.59 -4.53 -17.71
CA GLY A 232 3.64 -3.64 -17.20
C GLY A 232 3.09 -2.39 -16.50
N ILE A 233 4.00 -1.57 -15.99
CA ILE A 233 3.71 -0.35 -15.23
C ILE A 233 4.27 0.85 -15.98
N GLU A 234 3.50 1.93 -16.09
CA GLU A 234 3.95 3.16 -16.73
C GLU A 234 5.08 3.81 -15.90
N PRO A 235 6.16 4.32 -16.57
CA PRO A 235 7.28 4.96 -15.86
C PRO A 235 6.85 6.10 -14.95
N GLU A 236 5.85 6.87 -15.34
CA GLU A 236 5.32 8.00 -14.57
C GLU A 236 4.60 7.53 -13.28
N PHE A 237 4.15 6.27 -13.26
CA PHE A 237 3.50 5.70 -12.08
C PHE A 237 4.48 5.10 -11.07
N MET A 238 5.74 4.86 -11.44
CA MET A 238 6.74 4.24 -10.57
C MET A 238 6.98 5.04 -9.27
N GLU A 239 6.92 6.36 -9.32
CA GLU A 239 7.06 7.22 -8.14
C GLU A 239 5.91 7.03 -7.14
N TYR A 240 4.73 6.61 -7.60
CA TYR A 240 3.52 6.42 -6.81
C TYR A 240 3.23 4.96 -6.47
N LEU A 241 4.13 4.04 -6.83
CA LEU A 241 3.91 2.60 -6.75
C LEU A 241 3.59 2.11 -5.33
N TYR A 242 4.20 2.74 -4.33
CA TYR A 242 4.00 2.42 -2.92
C TYR A 242 3.08 3.41 -2.19
N GLU A 243 2.48 4.34 -2.90
CA GLU A 243 1.48 5.22 -2.31
C GLU A 243 0.15 4.47 -2.18
N PRO A 244 -0.49 4.50 -1.00
CA PRO A 244 -1.72 3.76 -0.79
C PRO A 244 -2.88 4.33 -1.62
N PHE A 245 -3.75 3.43 -2.10
CA PHE A 245 -4.88 3.72 -2.98
C PHE A 245 -4.53 4.35 -4.33
N CYS A 246 -3.24 4.45 -4.65
CA CYS A 246 -2.81 4.88 -5.96
C CYS A 246 -2.98 3.76 -6.98
N ARG A 247 -3.59 4.11 -8.12
CA ARG A 247 -3.80 3.22 -9.26
C ARG A 247 -3.54 4.00 -10.53
N SER A 248 -2.81 3.42 -11.48
CA SER A 248 -2.55 4.11 -12.74
C SER A 248 -3.84 4.31 -13.54
N GLU A 249 -3.86 5.35 -14.37
CA GLU A 249 -5.02 5.66 -15.23
C GLU A 249 -5.34 4.51 -16.20
N ARG A 250 -4.33 3.77 -16.63
CA ARG A 250 -4.49 2.60 -17.48
C ARG A 250 -5.25 1.47 -16.77
N VAL A 251 -4.92 1.22 -15.49
CA VAL A 251 -5.60 0.24 -14.65
C VAL A 251 -7.07 0.64 -14.39
N LYS A 252 -7.31 1.94 -14.14
CA LYS A 252 -8.67 2.46 -13.95
C LYS A 252 -9.51 2.33 -15.23
N LYS A 253 -8.96 2.69 -16.40
CA LYS A 253 -9.62 2.55 -17.70
C LYS A 253 -9.91 1.11 -18.08
N ALA A 254 -9.04 0.19 -17.70
CA ALA A 254 -9.23 -1.24 -17.91
C ALA A 254 -10.24 -1.88 -16.93
N HIS A 255 -10.80 -1.10 -16.00
CA HIS A 255 -11.75 -1.56 -14.96
C HIS A 255 -11.22 -2.77 -14.15
N ILE A 256 -9.90 -2.86 -13.99
CA ILE A 256 -9.30 -3.95 -13.22
C ILE A 256 -9.56 -3.70 -11.72
N PRO A 257 -10.22 -4.60 -10.97
CA PRO A 257 -10.59 -4.36 -9.58
C PRO A 257 -9.40 -4.22 -8.64
N GLY A 258 -9.56 -3.57 -7.50
CA GLY A 258 -8.58 -3.51 -6.39
C GLY A 258 -8.32 -2.14 -5.82
N CYS A 259 -8.07 -2.10 -4.53
CA CYS A 259 -7.97 -0.87 -3.73
C CYS A 259 -6.59 -0.16 -3.76
N GLY A 260 -5.56 -0.71 -4.43
CA GLY A 260 -4.22 -0.09 -4.48
C GLY A 260 -3.43 -0.13 -3.16
N LEU A 261 -3.73 -1.07 -2.25
CA LEU A 261 -3.03 -1.23 -0.98
C LEU A 261 -1.95 -2.33 -0.99
N GLY A 262 -2.03 -3.30 -1.90
CA GLY A 262 -1.20 -4.51 -1.85
C GLY A 262 0.31 -4.21 -1.83
N LEU A 263 0.84 -3.46 -2.79
CA LEU A 263 2.28 -3.14 -2.84
C LEU A 263 2.74 -2.24 -1.69
N LYS A 264 1.87 -1.37 -1.18
CA LYS A 264 2.17 -0.58 0.03
C LYS A 264 2.34 -1.48 1.25
N ILE A 265 1.45 -2.45 1.44
CA ILE A 265 1.53 -3.43 2.54
C ILE A 265 2.81 -4.26 2.39
N VAL A 266 3.09 -4.79 1.20
CA VAL A 266 4.32 -5.54 0.90
C VAL A 266 5.56 -4.74 1.27
N ASN A 267 5.69 -3.51 0.78
CA ASN A 267 6.83 -2.64 1.08
C ASN A 267 6.97 -2.38 2.60
N SER A 268 5.86 -2.21 3.30
CA SER A 268 5.87 -1.97 4.75
C SER A 268 6.30 -3.21 5.52
N ILE A 269 5.83 -4.40 5.17
CA ILE A 269 6.24 -5.68 5.77
C ILE A 269 7.73 -5.93 5.51
N VAL A 270 8.18 -5.76 4.26
CA VAL A 270 9.59 -5.95 3.88
C VAL A 270 10.50 -5.03 4.69
N LYS A 271 10.13 -3.75 4.86
CA LYS A 271 10.86 -2.80 5.70
C LYS A 271 10.90 -3.20 7.17
N MET A 272 9.79 -3.72 7.73
CA MET A 272 9.76 -4.24 9.11
C MET A 272 10.71 -5.42 9.27
N MET A 273 10.83 -6.27 8.26
CA MET A 273 11.77 -7.40 8.22
C MET A 273 13.20 -6.99 7.85
N ARG A 274 13.49 -5.70 7.71
CA ARG A 274 14.79 -5.13 7.27
C ARG A 274 15.26 -5.67 5.92
N GLY A 275 14.34 -6.08 5.08
CA GLY A 275 14.56 -6.53 3.71
C GLY A 275 14.55 -5.39 2.71
N SER A 276 14.64 -5.74 1.43
CA SER A 276 14.51 -4.83 0.31
C SER A 276 13.52 -5.36 -0.71
N ILE A 277 12.90 -4.45 -1.44
CA ILE A 277 12.01 -4.75 -2.55
C ILE A 277 12.46 -3.94 -3.76
N ASP A 278 12.53 -4.59 -4.91
CA ASP A 278 12.85 -3.97 -6.19
C ASP A 278 11.80 -4.34 -7.23
N VAL A 279 11.53 -3.43 -8.18
CA VAL A 279 10.51 -3.61 -9.21
C VAL A 279 11.09 -3.24 -10.56
N GLU A 280 11.22 -4.22 -11.42
CA GLU A 280 11.56 -4.06 -12.82
C GLU A 280 10.33 -4.26 -13.70
N THR A 281 10.06 -3.34 -14.58
CA THR A 281 8.85 -3.38 -15.40
C THR A 281 9.09 -2.76 -16.76
N ASP A 282 8.41 -3.29 -17.77
CA ASP A 282 8.35 -2.70 -19.10
C ASP A 282 6.93 -2.85 -19.66
N ILE A 283 6.44 -1.78 -20.29
CA ILE A 283 5.08 -1.75 -20.85
C ILE A 283 4.94 -2.85 -21.89
N GLN A 284 3.88 -3.68 -21.71
CA GLN A 284 3.55 -4.85 -22.55
C GLN A 284 4.53 -6.04 -22.44
N HIS A 285 5.59 -5.95 -21.64
CA HIS A 285 6.51 -7.05 -21.42
C HIS A 285 6.40 -7.64 -20.01
N GLY A 286 5.64 -6.97 -19.12
CA GLY A 286 5.31 -7.46 -17.79
C GLY A 286 6.08 -6.78 -16.68
N THR A 287 5.99 -7.38 -15.50
CA THR A 287 6.61 -6.87 -14.27
C THR A 287 7.34 -8.00 -13.54
N SER A 288 8.49 -7.69 -12.99
CA SER A 288 9.23 -8.54 -12.06
C SER A 288 9.38 -7.81 -10.73
N VAL A 289 8.87 -8.39 -9.66
CA VAL A 289 9.02 -7.87 -8.30
C VAL A 289 9.92 -8.81 -7.52
N THR A 290 11.04 -8.28 -7.04
CA THR A 290 12.03 -9.03 -6.27
C THR A 290 12.04 -8.55 -4.81
N VAL A 291 11.83 -9.47 -3.89
CA VAL A 291 11.92 -9.23 -2.45
C VAL A 291 13.08 -10.00 -1.88
N MET A 292 13.91 -9.34 -1.08
CA MET A 292 15.08 -9.93 -0.40
C MET A 292 14.92 -9.78 1.11
N ILE A 293 15.00 -10.90 1.84
CA ILE A 293 14.86 -10.95 3.30
C ILE A 293 15.93 -11.88 3.86
N GLU A 294 16.61 -11.43 4.92
CA GLU A 294 17.56 -12.27 5.67
C GLU A 294 16.83 -13.01 6.79
N LEU A 295 16.90 -14.33 6.77
CA LEU A 295 16.30 -15.19 7.78
C LEU A 295 17.32 -16.17 8.36
N PRO A 296 17.27 -16.47 9.66
CA PRO A 296 17.96 -17.61 10.23
C PRO A 296 17.43 -18.91 9.62
N TYR A 297 18.30 -19.85 9.38
CA TYR A 297 17.94 -21.19 8.91
C TYR A 297 18.29 -22.26 9.97
N MET A 298 17.67 -23.41 9.82
CA MET A 298 18.05 -24.60 10.58
C MET A 298 18.63 -25.62 9.61
N ASP A 299 19.84 -26.09 9.93
CA ASP A 299 20.42 -27.25 9.25
C ASP A 299 19.54 -28.49 9.49
N GLU A 300 19.34 -29.28 8.45
CA GLU A 300 18.56 -30.55 8.54
C GLU A 300 19.23 -31.58 9.42
#